data_ece100cc4637688849e14f2e8906e5de
#
_entry.id   ece100cc4637688849e14f2e8906e5de
#
_cell.length_a   1.000
_cell.length_b   1.000
_cell.length_c   1.000
_cell.angle_alpha   90.00
_cell.angle_beta   90.00
_cell.angle_gamma   90.00
#
_symmetry.space_group_name_H-M   'P 1'
#
loop_
_entity.id
_entity.type
_entity.pdbx_description
1 polymer ?
#
loop_
_entity_poly.entity_id
_entity_poly.type
_entity_poly.pdbx_seq_one_letter_code
_entity_poly.pdbx_strand_id
1 'polypeptide(L)'
;MSNTSLLICASQCWPAQPDTTANSLNRLLAQQALQRSGWRGRLLLTLLHLRCGRVLLGGLLDLSLPGIMAHYHWRKQHIASWVQQHIEQQRIQQLIVVGAGFDGLGATLSAKYKHLQVIEIDRSATISVKLAALHKLNALSPNLCMKAADLSCSSLQQLLAETAEFFPDRATLVLAEGVLMYLAQPAINAMLQQLRQSVAAPLYLIATQMQLAPCGRPRFFKQRWLADMALMLSDEPFV
;
A
#
# COMPACT_ATOMS: atom_id res chain seq x y z
N MET A 1 -3.24 -10.83 -9.41
CA MET A 1 -3.60 -9.92 -8.30
C MET A 1 -4.60 -10.62 -7.42
N SER A 2 -4.50 -10.44 -6.09
CA SER A 2 -5.50 -10.94 -5.13
C SER A 2 -6.82 -10.16 -5.27
N ASN A 3 -7.92 -10.74 -4.81
CA ASN A 3 -9.23 -10.08 -4.80
C ASN A 3 -9.19 -8.80 -3.94
N THR A 4 -8.45 -8.82 -2.84
CA THR A 4 -8.24 -7.64 -1.97
C THR A 4 -7.53 -6.51 -2.73
N SER A 5 -6.46 -6.83 -3.48
CA SER A 5 -5.76 -5.83 -4.30
C SER A 5 -6.66 -5.24 -5.38
N LEU A 6 -7.56 -6.04 -5.98
CA LEU A 6 -8.56 -5.54 -6.95
C LEU A 6 -9.54 -4.55 -6.31
N LEU A 7 -10.05 -4.85 -5.11
CA LEU A 7 -10.95 -3.98 -4.37
C LEU A 7 -10.28 -2.66 -3.96
N ILE A 8 -9.02 -2.73 -3.50
CA ILE A 8 -8.23 -1.53 -3.16
C ILE A 8 -8.02 -0.66 -4.41
N CYS A 9 -7.63 -1.25 -5.53
CA CYS A 9 -7.49 -0.50 -6.79
C CYS A 9 -8.83 0.10 -7.24
N ALA A 10 -9.94 -0.64 -7.10
CA ALA A 10 -11.27 -0.13 -7.42
C ALA A 10 -11.64 1.09 -6.55
N SER A 11 -11.30 1.06 -5.25
CA SER A 11 -11.54 2.18 -4.34
C SER A 11 -10.73 3.43 -4.71
N GLN A 12 -9.51 3.27 -5.19
CA GLN A 12 -8.68 4.38 -5.69
C GLN A 12 -9.20 4.99 -7.00
N CYS A 13 -9.92 4.21 -7.79
CA CYS A 13 -10.55 4.70 -9.02
C CYS A 13 -11.89 5.44 -8.78
N TRP A 14 -12.35 5.56 -7.53
CA TRP A 14 -13.63 6.22 -7.22
C TRP A 14 -13.56 7.72 -7.49
N PRO A 15 -14.54 8.31 -8.22
CA PRO A 15 -14.46 9.70 -8.71
C PRO A 15 -14.64 10.79 -7.65
N ALA A 16 -15.03 10.44 -6.42
CA ALA A 16 -15.31 11.42 -5.35
C ALA A 16 -14.07 11.89 -4.56
N GLN A 17 -12.87 11.62 -5.06
CA GLN A 17 -11.63 12.05 -4.40
C GLN A 17 -11.24 13.46 -4.82
N PRO A 18 -10.82 14.34 -3.88
CA PRO A 18 -10.25 15.62 -4.25
C PRO A 18 -9.02 15.44 -5.15
N ASP A 19 -8.96 16.24 -6.20
CA ASP A 19 -7.85 16.20 -7.18
C ASP A 19 -6.57 16.77 -6.57
N THR A 20 -5.87 15.95 -5.81
CA THR A 20 -4.46 16.21 -5.44
C THR A 20 -3.55 15.43 -6.38
N THR A 21 -2.31 15.91 -6.60
CA THR A 21 -1.33 15.23 -7.46
C THR A 21 -1.11 13.76 -7.05
N ALA A 22 -1.08 13.50 -5.73
CA ALA A 22 -0.96 12.14 -5.19
C ALA A 22 -2.18 11.28 -5.51
N ASN A 23 -3.40 11.82 -5.40
CA ASN A 23 -4.63 11.10 -5.71
C ASN A 23 -4.76 10.81 -7.21
N SER A 24 -4.31 11.72 -8.07
CA SER A 24 -4.32 11.51 -9.52
C SER A 24 -3.37 10.38 -9.93
N LEU A 25 -2.16 10.33 -9.35
CA LEU A 25 -1.21 9.24 -9.61
C LEU A 25 -1.74 7.90 -9.09
N ASN A 26 -2.28 7.86 -7.86
CA ASN A 26 -2.90 6.65 -7.30
C ASN A 26 -4.02 6.11 -8.19
N ARG A 27 -4.90 6.99 -8.67
CA ARG A 27 -5.97 6.62 -9.60
C ARG A 27 -5.42 6.02 -10.89
N LEU A 28 -4.41 6.65 -11.50
CA LEU A 28 -3.80 6.17 -12.74
C LEU A 28 -3.10 4.81 -12.55
N LEU A 29 -2.37 4.64 -11.45
CA LEU A 29 -1.74 3.36 -11.11
C LEU A 29 -2.80 2.26 -10.91
N ALA A 30 -3.85 2.55 -10.16
CA ALA A 30 -4.95 1.63 -9.93
C ALA A 30 -5.67 1.24 -11.23
N GLN A 31 -5.90 2.19 -12.14
CA GLN A 31 -6.47 1.92 -13.46
C GLN A 31 -5.58 0.99 -14.29
N GLN A 32 -4.25 1.25 -14.32
CA GLN A 32 -3.31 0.38 -15.02
C GLN A 32 -3.28 -1.03 -14.41
N ALA A 33 -3.33 -1.13 -13.08
CA ALA A 33 -3.39 -2.40 -12.36
C ALA A 33 -4.67 -3.19 -12.71
N LEU A 34 -5.84 -2.54 -12.67
CA LEU A 34 -7.12 -3.16 -13.02
C LEU A 34 -7.15 -3.61 -14.49
N GLN A 35 -6.65 -2.80 -15.42
CA GLN A 35 -6.58 -3.15 -16.84
C GLN A 35 -5.74 -4.42 -17.09
N ARG A 36 -4.67 -4.62 -16.30
CA ARG A 36 -3.77 -5.78 -16.42
C ARG A 36 -4.20 -7.00 -15.61
N SER A 37 -5.21 -6.88 -14.76
CA SER A 37 -5.70 -7.96 -13.89
C SER A 37 -6.68 -8.93 -14.57
N GLY A 38 -6.71 -8.97 -15.89
CA GLY A 38 -7.60 -9.82 -16.65
C GLY A 38 -9.04 -9.30 -16.74
N TRP A 39 -9.99 -10.20 -17.00
CA TRP A 39 -11.38 -9.82 -17.25
C TRP A 39 -12.08 -9.22 -16.01
N ARG A 40 -11.78 -9.70 -14.80
CA ARG A 40 -12.34 -9.19 -13.53
C ARG A 40 -11.98 -7.73 -13.29
N GLY A 41 -10.69 -7.38 -13.46
CA GLY A 41 -10.25 -5.99 -13.30
C GLY A 41 -10.84 -5.06 -14.36
N ARG A 42 -10.93 -5.52 -15.61
CA ARG A 42 -11.56 -4.75 -16.70
C ARG A 42 -13.04 -4.53 -16.45
N LEU A 43 -13.77 -5.56 -15.99
CA LEU A 43 -15.18 -5.45 -15.62
C LEU A 43 -15.39 -4.42 -14.50
N LEU A 44 -14.60 -4.50 -13.41
CA LEU A 44 -14.65 -3.53 -12.32
C LEU A 44 -14.39 -2.10 -12.82
N LEU A 45 -13.39 -1.92 -13.67
CA LEU A 45 -13.08 -0.61 -14.23
C LEU A 45 -14.23 -0.08 -15.10
N THR A 46 -14.86 -0.91 -15.92
CA THR A 46 -16.03 -0.55 -16.72
C THR A 46 -17.21 -0.14 -15.84
N LEU A 47 -17.49 -0.91 -14.78
CA LEU A 47 -18.55 -0.58 -13.82
C LEU A 47 -18.28 0.77 -13.13
N LEU A 48 -17.03 1.05 -12.77
CA LEU A 48 -16.64 2.34 -12.16
C LEU A 48 -16.77 3.53 -13.12
N HIS A 49 -16.67 3.33 -14.41
CA HIS A 49 -16.93 4.39 -15.41
C HIS A 49 -18.41 4.67 -15.60
N LEU A 50 -19.28 3.70 -15.37
CA LEU A 50 -20.73 3.85 -15.50
C LEU A 50 -21.36 4.40 -14.22
N ARG A 51 -22.26 5.38 -14.32
CA ARG A 51 -22.97 5.94 -13.14
C ARG A 51 -23.76 4.87 -12.37
N CYS A 52 -24.50 4.03 -13.09
CA CYS A 52 -25.26 2.92 -12.49
C CYS A 52 -24.34 1.90 -11.80
N GLY A 53 -23.20 1.57 -12.41
CA GLY A 53 -22.20 0.66 -11.82
C GLY A 53 -21.61 1.22 -10.52
N ARG A 54 -21.31 2.52 -10.46
CA ARG A 54 -20.85 3.17 -9.22
C ARG A 54 -21.92 3.16 -8.12
N VAL A 55 -23.17 3.45 -8.45
CA VAL A 55 -24.27 3.41 -7.47
C VAL A 55 -24.43 1.98 -6.91
N LEU A 56 -24.41 0.98 -7.79
CA LEU A 56 -24.50 -0.42 -7.38
C LEU A 56 -23.32 -0.84 -6.49
N LEU A 57 -22.08 -0.59 -6.94
CA LEU A 57 -20.87 -0.94 -6.18
C LEU A 57 -20.80 -0.17 -4.85
N GLY A 58 -21.16 1.11 -4.84
CA GLY A 58 -21.22 1.94 -3.63
C GLY A 58 -22.24 1.41 -2.63
N GLY A 59 -23.45 1.09 -3.09
CA GLY A 59 -24.47 0.50 -2.24
C GLY A 59 -24.06 -0.85 -1.64
N LEU A 60 -23.40 -1.70 -2.43
CA LEU A 60 -22.87 -2.98 -1.94
C LEU A 60 -21.74 -2.77 -0.90
N LEU A 61 -20.84 -1.82 -1.14
CA LEU A 61 -19.77 -1.47 -0.21
C LEU A 61 -20.32 -0.89 1.10
N ASP A 62 -21.25 0.06 1.01
CA ASP A 62 -21.86 0.68 2.19
C ASP A 62 -22.71 -0.31 2.99
N LEU A 63 -23.32 -1.29 2.33
CA LEU A 63 -24.04 -2.37 2.99
C LEU A 63 -23.10 -3.35 3.68
N SER A 64 -21.98 -3.70 3.01
CA SER A 64 -21.01 -4.70 3.51
C SER A 64 -20.04 -4.14 4.55
N LEU A 65 -19.51 -2.95 4.31
CA LEU A 65 -18.49 -2.30 5.12
C LEU A 65 -18.78 -0.79 5.23
N PRO A 66 -19.78 -0.40 6.03
CA PRO A 66 -20.19 1.01 6.15
C PRO A 66 -19.03 1.93 6.52
N GLY A 67 -18.84 2.99 5.75
CA GLY A 67 -17.79 3.99 5.99
C GLY A 67 -16.38 3.57 5.58
N ILE A 68 -16.17 2.40 4.98
CA ILE A 68 -14.84 1.91 4.60
C ILE A 68 -14.11 2.87 3.65
N MET A 69 -14.83 3.49 2.72
CA MET A 69 -14.28 4.44 1.76
C MET A 69 -13.78 5.71 2.46
N ALA A 70 -14.58 6.27 3.38
CA ALA A 70 -14.18 7.43 4.18
C ALA A 70 -12.97 7.13 5.05
N HIS A 71 -12.97 5.96 5.72
CA HIS A 71 -11.84 5.48 6.52
C HIS A 71 -10.58 5.32 5.67
N TYR A 72 -10.68 4.72 4.47
CA TYR A 72 -9.56 4.55 3.56
C TYR A 72 -8.94 5.90 3.17
N HIS A 73 -9.76 6.88 2.76
CA HIS A 73 -9.29 8.22 2.39
C HIS A 73 -8.63 8.95 3.55
N TRP A 74 -9.29 8.94 4.72
CA TRP A 74 -8.75 9.53 5.94
C TRP A 74 -7.38 8.94 6.29
N ARG A 75 -7.27 7.61 6.28
CA ARG A 75 -6.02 6.91 6.54
C ARG A 75 -4.91 7.33 5.57
N LYS A 76 -5.19 7.34 4.27
CA LYS A 76 -4.23 7.74 3.24
C LYS A 76 -3.72 9.17 3.42
N GLN A 77 -4.61 10.11 3.69
CA GLN A 77 -4.24 11.51 3.92
C GLN A 77 -3.36 11.67 5.17
N HIS A 78 -3.72 11.02 6.27
CA HIS A 78 -2.94 11.09 7.50
C HIS A 78 -1.57 10.44 7.38
N ILE A 79 -1.49 9.27 6.75
CA ILE A 79 -0.20 8.61 6.49
C ILE A 79 0.69 9.49 5.62
N ALA A 80 0.18 10.01 4.52
CA ALA A 80 0.95 10.91 3.65
C ALA A 80 1.45 12.15 4.41
N SER A 81 0.61 12.75 5.24
CA SER A 81 0.97 13.89 6.09
C SER A 81 2.05 13.52 7.11
N TRP A 82 1.89 12.42 7.83
CA TRP A 82 2.87 11.95 8.81
C TRP A 82 4.22 11.62 8.19
N VAL A 83 4.22 10.93 7.05
CA VAL A 83 5.46 10.63 6.33
C VAL A 83 6.17 11.92 5.91
N GLN A 84 5.45 12.91 5.34
CA GLN A 84 6.04 14.19 4.97
C GLN A 84 6.58 14.93 6.19
N GLN A 85 5.82 14.99 7.28
CA GLN A 85 6.25 15.62 8.53
C GLN A 85 7.54 14.99 9.08
N HIS A 86 7.66 13.65 9.06
CA HIS A 86 8.88 12.98 9.51
C HIS A 86 10.06 13.26 8.58
N ILE A 87 9.85 13.28 7.26
CA ILE A 87 10.91 13.60 6.30
C ILE A 87 11.48 15.00 6.60
N GLU A 88 10.62 15.98 6.86
CA GLU A 88 11.01 17.37 7.08
C GLU A 88 11.60 17.60 8.49
N GLN A 89 10.94 17.10 9.54
CA GLN A 89 11.33 17.34 10.93
C GLN A 89 12.49 16.46 11.40
N GLN A 90 12.51 15.17 11.00
CA GLN A 90 13.52 14.22 11.43
C GLN A 90 14.69 14.08 10.43
N ARG A 91 14.73 14.92 9.40
CA ARG A 91 15.75 14.90 8.34
C ARG A 91 15.95 13.50 7.75
N ILE A 92 14.84 12.81 7.49
CA ILE A 92 14.84 11.47 6.89
C ILE A 92 15.50 11.55 5.51
N GLN A 93 16.45 10.67 5.25
CA GLN A 93 17.20 10.57 4.02
C GLN A 93 16.84 9.34 3.20
N GLN A 94 16.16 8.37 3.84
CA GLN A 94 15.75 7.11 3.23
C GLN A 94 14.36 6.70 3.68
N LEU A 95 13.50 6.34 2.74
CA LEU A 95 12.16 5.81 2.97
C LEU A 95 12.10 4.37 2.43
N ILE A 96 11.77 3.42 3.28
CA ILE A 96 11.51 2.03 2.88
C ILE A 96 10.00 1.79 3.00
N VAL A 97 9.36 1.45 1.89
CA VAL A 97 7.92 1.11 1.86
C VAL A 97 7.79 -0.40 1.70
N VAL A 98 7.35 -1.09 2.75
CA VAL A 98 7.10 -2.52 2.72
C VAL A 98 5.64 -2.80 2.41
N GLY A 99 5.38 -3.68 1.44
CA GLY A 99 4.03 -3.91 0.92
C GLY A 99 3.51 -2.70 0.13
N ALA A 100 4.33 -2.16 -0.77
CA ALA A 100 4.05 -0.89 -1.47
C ALA A 100 2.80 -0.90 -2.37
N GLY A 101 2.29 -2.07 -2.74
CA GLY A 101 1.08 -2.19 -3.55
C GLY A 101 1.08 -1.31 -4.80
N PHE A 102 -0.09 -0.82 -5.15
CA PHE A 102 -0.28 0.15 -6.24
C PHE A 102 -0.41 1.60 -5.72
N ASP A 103 0.14 1.88 -4.54
CA ASP A 103 0.18 3.23 -3.99
C ASP A 103 1.26 4.07 -4.68
N GLY A 104 0.94 5.30 -5.04
CA GLY A 104 1.87 6.25 -5.66
C GLY A 104 2.63 7.14 -4.67
N LEU A 105 2.49 6.94 -3.35
CA LEU A 105 3.10 7.80 -2.34
C LEU A 105 4.63 7.84 -2.50
N GLY A 106 5.29 6.68 -2.63
CA GLY A 106 6.74 6.61 -2.83
C GLY A 106 7.20 7.35 -4.09
N ALA A 107 6.50 7.16 -5.21
CA ALA A 107 6.79 7.89 -6.44
C ALA A 107 6.58 9.42 -6.30
N THR A 108 5.50 9.82 -5.61
CA THR A 108 5.23 11.26 -5.33
C THR A 108 6.32 11.87 -4.45
N LEU A 109 6.73 11.18 -3.39
CA LEU A 109 7.76 11.65 -2.46
C LEU A 109 9.14 11.70 -3.11
N SER A 110 9.51 10.69 -3.91
CA SER A 110 10.78 10.69 -4.65
C SER A 110 10.85 11.82 -5.68
N ALA A 111 9.72 12.18 -6.30
CA ALA A 111 9.65 13.31 -7.21
C ALA A 111 9.78 14.65 -6.46
N LYS A 112 9.15 14.77 -5.28
CA LYS A 112 9.16 15.98 -4.44
C LYS A 112 10.51 16.21 -3.76
N TYR A 113 11.09 15.16 -3.16
CA TYR A 113 12.31 15.24 -2.34
C TYR A 113 13.48 14.56 -3.03
N LYS A 114 14.28 15.30 -3.79
CA LYS A 114 15.39 14.75 -4.60
C LYS A 114 16.53 14.15 -3.76
N HIS A 115 16.64 14.55 -2.49
CA HIS A 115 17.61 14.00 -1.53
C HIS A 115 17.13 12.73 -0.85
N LEU A 116 15.85 12.40 -0.94
CA LEU A 116 15.26 11.23 -0.30
C LEU A 116 15.44 9.99 -1.19
N GLN A 117 16.16 9.00 -0.72
CA GLN A 117 16.16 7.68 -1.35
C GLN A 117 14.89 6.93 -0.98
N VAL A 118 14.15 6.44 -1.96
CA VAL A 118 12.91 5.67 -1.75
C VAL A 118 13.11 4.25 -2.24
N ILE A 119 12.85 3.26 -1.39
CA ILE A 119 12.90 1.84 -1.70
C ILE A 119 11.52 1.25 -1.47
N GLU A 120 10.86 0.81 -2.52
CA GLU A 120 9.57 0.12 -2.46
C GLU A 120 9.76 -1.38 -2.59
N ILE A 121 9.15 -2.15 -1.69
CA ILE A 121 9.25 -3.60 -1.64
C ILE A 121 7.85 -4.21 -1.71
N ASP A 122 7.64 -5.12 -2.64
CA ASP A 122 6.40 -5.90 -2.77
C ASP A 122 6.65 -7.18 -3.57
N ARG A 123 5.66 -8.05 -3.68
CA ARG A 123 5.74 -9.26 -4.49
C ARG A 123 6.04 -8.94 -5.96
N SER A 124 6.78 -9.82 -6.63
CA SER A 124 7.25 -9.63 -8.02
C SER A 124 6.11 -9.26 -9.00
N ALA A 125 4.94 -9.89 -8.86
CA ALA A 125 3.78 -9.59 -9.69
C ALA A 125 3.28 -8.15 -9.53
N THR A 126 3.33 -7.59 -8.31
CA THR A 126 2.94 -6.20 -8.02
C THR A 126 3.99 -5.24 -8.57
N ILE A 127 5.26 -5.47 -8.26
CA ILE A 127 6.38 -4.63 -8.67
C ILE A 127 6.45 -4.49 -10.19
N SER A 128 6.36 -5.60 -10.93
CA SER A 128 6.42 -5.56 -12.40
C SER A 128 5.28 -4.75 -13.03
N VAL A 129 4.06 -4.89 -12.53
CA VAL A 129 2.90 -4.11 -13.02
C VAL A 129 3.04 -2.63 -12.65
N LYS A 130 3.44 -2.33 -11.40
CA LYS A 130 3.61 -0.95 -10.91
C LYS A 130 4.74 -0.23 -11.66
N LEU A 131 5.88 -0.88 -11.82
CA LEU A 131 7.03 -0.33 -12.55
C LEU A 131 6.65 0.02 -13.99
N ALA A 132 5.99 -0.90 -14.70
CA ALA A 132 5.52 -0.65 -16.05
C ALA A 132 4.47 0.47 -16.13
N ALA A 133 3.63 0.64 -15.09
CA ALA A 133 2.66 1.72 -15.02
C ALA A 133 3.35 3.07 -14.77
N LEU A 134 4.28 3.14 -13.82
CA LEU A 134 5.07 4.34 -13.53
C LEU A 134 5.90 4.78 -14.74
N HIS A 135 6.51 3.84 -15.45
CA HIS A 135 7.23 4.12 -16.69
C HIS A 135 6.31 4.74 -17.74
N LYS A 136 5.13 4.15 -17.98
CA LYS A 136 4.13 4.67 -18.93
C LYS A 136 3.64 6.08 -18.56
N LEU A 137 3.59 6.40 -17.27
CA LEU A 137 3.13 7.68 -16.75
C LEU A 137 4.27 8.71 -16.61
N ASN A 138 5.51 8.38 -16.99
CA ASN A 138 6.70 9.20 -16.77
C ASN A 138 6.85 9.64 -15.30
N ALA A 139 6.47 8.76 -14.36
CA ALA A 139 6.46 9.03 -12.91
C ALA A 139 7.60 8.32 -12.16
N LEU A 140 8.58 7.78 -12.86
CA LEU A 140 9.80 7.24 -12.27
C LEU A 140 10.81 8.35 -11.98
N SER A 141 11.32 8.37 -10.76
CA SER A 141 12.41 9.26 -10.35
C SER A 141 13.71 8.45 -10.16
N PRO A 142 14.89 9.05 -10.39
CA PRO A 142 16.18 8.34 -10.23
C PRO A 142 16.44 7.82 -8.81
N ASN A 143 15.82 8.44 -7.81
CA ASN A 143 15.90 8.10 -6.39
C ASN A 143 14.74 7.19 -5.92
N LEU A 144 14.00 6.55 -6.85
CA LEU A 144 13.00 5.52 -6.57
C LEU A 144 13.53 4.16 -7.03
N CYS A 145 13.77 3.28 -6.08
CA CYS A 145 14.14 1.88 -6.30
C CYS A 145 12.97 0.95 -5.96
N MET A 146 12.74 -0.08 -6.76
CA MET A 146 11.66 -1.04 -6.55
C MET A 146 12.23 -2.45 -6.50
N LYS A 147 11.99 -3.19 -5.42
CA LYS A 147 12.52 -4.53 -5.18
C LYS A 147 11.39 -5.53 -5.00
N ALA A 148 11.56 -6.68 -5.63
CA ALA A 148 10.62 -7.79 -5.55
C ALA A 148 11.00 -8.72 -4.40
N ALA A 149 10.10 -8.87 -3.40
CA ALA A 149 10.27 -9.85 -2.33
C ALA A 149 8.91 -10.26 -1.76
N ASP A 150 8.82 -11.48 -1.27
CA ASP A 150 7.70 -11.95 -0.46
C ASP A 150 8.07 -11.81 1.03
N LEU A 151 7.46 -10.85 1.70
CA LEU A 151 7.74 -10.52 3.11
C LEU A 151 7.41 -11.66 4.09
N SER A 152 6.66 -12.67 3.65
CA SER A 152 6.31 -13.83 4.49
C SER A 152 7.46 -14.85 4.60
N CYS A 153 8.38 -14.87 3.64
CA CYS A 153 9.44 -15.88 3.55
C CYS A 153 10.83 -15.33 3.18
N SER A 154 10.91 -14.11 2.61
CA SER A 154 12.18 -13.51 2.20
C SER A 154 12.91 -12.85 3.38
N SER A 155 14.24 -12.95 3.41
CA SER A 155 15.04 -12.15 4.34
C SER A 155 15.10 -10.70 3.86
N LEU A 156 14.49 -9.80 4.62
CA LEU A 156 14.53 -8.37 4.34
C LEU A 156 15.94 -7.81 4.54
N GLN A 157 16.69 -8.34 5.52
CA GLN A 157 18.08 -7.96 5.76
C GLN A 157 18.96 -8.27 4.55
N GLN A 158 18.84 -9.48 4.00
CA GLN A 158 19.60 -9.86 2.81
C GLN A 158 19.19 -9.00 1.60
N LEU A 159 17.89 -8.80 1.38
CA LEU A 159 17.38 -7.95 0.30
C LEU A 159 17.96 -6.54 0.37
N LEU A 160 17.97 -5.93 1.56
CA LEU A 160 18.51 -4.59 1.74
C LEU A 160 20.03 -4.57 1.53
N ALA A 161 20.78 -5.57 2.02
CA ALA A 161 22.22 -5.66 1.82
C ALA A 161 22.61 -5.82 0.32
N GLU A 162 21.75 -6.47 -0.47
CA GLU A 162 21.93 -6.64 -1.92
C GLU A 162 21.41 -5.44 -2.73
N THR A 163 20.77 -4.45 -2.08
CA THR A 163 20.21 -3.26 -2.73
C THR A 163 21.26 -2.14 -2.74
N ALA A 164 21.82 -1.83 -3.91
CA ALA A 164 22.85 -0.79 -4.06
C ALA A 164 22.39 0.61 -3.61
N GLU A 165 21.09 0.86 -3.68
CA GLU A 165 20.45 2.12 -3.28
C GLU A 165 20.12 2.19 -1.79
N PHE A 166 20.40 1.15 -1.00
CA PHE A 166 20.24 1.13 0.45
C PHE A 166 21.51 1.60 1.15
N PHE A 167 21.33 2.50 2.12
CA PHE A 167 22.43 3.11 2.90
C PHE A 167 22.17 2.93 4.40
N PRO A 168 22.91 2.04 5.09
CA PRO A 168 22.69 1.75 6.51
C PRO A 168 22.83 2.95 7.45
N ASP A 169 23.67 3.91 7.10
CA ASP A 169 24.03 5.09 7.92
C ASP A 169 23.04 6.25 7.72
N ARG A 170 22.03 6.12 6.87
CA ARG A 170 21.04 7.16 6.65
C ARG A 170 19.85 7.05 7.58
N ALA A 171 19.41 8.19 8.12
CA ALA A 171 18.17 8.25 8.89
C ALA A 171 17.00 7.72 8.04
N THR A 172 16.39 6.64 8.51
CA THR A 172 15.45 5.83 7.73
C THR A 172 14.05 5.86 8.33
N LEU A 173 13.06 6.10 7.50
CA LEU A 173 11.64 5.88 7.83
C LEU A 173 11.15 4.63 7.10
N VAL A 174 10.52 3.72 7.84
CA VAL A 174 9.82 2.56 7.28
C VAL A 174 8.33 2.82 7.29
N LEU A 175 7.69 2.59 6.16
CA LEU A 175 6.23 2.63 6.01
C LEU A 175 5.70 1.23 5.74
N ALA A 176 4.81 0.73 6.62
CA ALA A 176 4.13 -0.56 6.50
C ALA A 176 2.61 -0.34 6.53
N GLU A 177 2.05 0.15 5.41
CA GLU A 177 0.62 0.44 5.32
C GLU A 177 -0.16 -0.73 4.74
N GLY A 178 -1.12 -1.27 5.51
CA GLY A 178 -2.03 -2.31 5.04
C GLY A 178 -1.35 -3.64 4.73
N VAL A 179 -0.20 -3.94 5.36
CA VAL A 179 0.56 -5.16 5.12
C VAL A 179 0.65 -6.05 6.36
N LEU A 180 0.78 -5.47 7.56
CA LEU A 180 1.01 -6.26 8.77
C LEU A 180 -0.13 -7.24 9.09
N MET A 181 -1.35 -6.91 8.69
CA MET A 181 -2.52 -7.77 8.89
C MET A 181 -2.51 -9.07 8.08
N TYR A 182 -1.61 -9.18 7.09
CA TYR A 182 -1.43 -10.39 6.27
C TYR A 182 -0.20 -11.20 6.67
N LEU A 183 0.54 -10.77 7.68
CA LEU A 183 1.74 -11.42 8.15
C LEU A 183 1.49 -12.06 9.52
N ALA A 184 1.91 -13.31 9.69
CA ALA A 184 1.92 -13.93 11.00
C ALA A 184 2.87 -13.20 11.97
N GLN A 185 2.53 -13.18 13.25
CA GLN A 185 3.32 -12.45 14.27
C GLN A 185 4.83 -12.77 14.25
N PRO A 186 5.27 -14.04 14.04
CA PRO A 186 6.70 -14.33 13.90
C PRO A 186 7.35 -13.62 12.69
N ALA A 187 6.64 -13.50 11.56
CA ALA A 187 7.14 -12.80 10.37
C ALA A 187 7.24 -11.28 10.62
N ILE A 188 6.27 -10.69 11.34
CA ILE A 188 6.32 -9.29 11.74
C ILE A 188 7.54 -9.04 12.64
N ASN A 189 7.73 -9.89 13.66
CA ASN A 189 8.86 -9.77 14.59
C ASN A 189 10.20 -9.91 13.86
N ALA A 190 10.32 -10.89 12.96
CA ALA A 190 11.51 -11.09 12.14
C ALA A 190 11.79 -9.88 11.25
N MET A 191 10.77 -9.34 10.58
CA MET A 191 10.87 -8.14 9.74
C MET A 191 11.37 -6.93 10.55
N LEU A 192 10.80 -6.66 11.72
CA LEU A 192 11.21 -5.55 12.58
C LEU A 192 12.65 -5.72 13.09
N GLN A 193 13.03 -6.93 13.48
CA GLN A 193 14.38 -7.24 13.92
C GLN A 193 15.39 -7.05 12.78
N GLN A 194 15.09 -7.55 11.59
CA GLN A 194 15.94 -7.41 10.40
C GLN A 194 16.12 -5.94 10.00
N LEU A 195 15.05 -5.13 10.02
CA LEU A 195 15.13 -3.69 9.79
C LEU A 195 16.06 -3.02 10.81
N ARG A 196 15.89 -3.35 12.10
CA ARG A 196 16.72 -2.78 13.16
C ARG A 196 18.20 -3.16 13.03
N GLN A 197 18.49 -4.37 12.55
CA GLN A 197 19.86 -4.85 12.30
C GLN A 197 20.48 -4.24 11.04
N SER A 198 19.65 -3.88 10.04
CA SER A 198 20.13 -3.34 8.76
C SER A 198 20.43 -1.85 8.82
N VAL A 199 19.80 -1.09 9.72
CA VAL A 199 19.94 0.38 9.81
C VAL A 199 20.76 0.74 11.05
N ALA A 200 21.92 1.36 10.85
CA ALA A 200 22.78 1.85 11.92
C ALA A 200 22.36 3.23 12.45
N ALA A 201 21.73 4.04 11.59
CA ALA A 201 21.24 5.39 11.89
C ALA A 201 19.85 5.36 12.60
N PRO A 202 19.28 6.51 12.97
CA PRO A 202 17.91 6.59 13.48
C PRO A 202 16.89 5.92 12.56
N LEU A 203 16.05 5.05 13.13
CA LEU A 203 15.04 4.27 12.43
C LEU A 203 13.65 4.58 13.01
N TYR A 204 12.75 5.00 12.14
CA TYR A 204 11.36 5.31 12.45
C TYR A 204 10.42 4.36 11.73
N LEU A 205 9.29 4.04 12.32
CA LEU A 205 8.27 3.16 11.73
C LEU A 205 6.89 3.85 11.77
N ILE A 206 6.26 3.92 10.62
CA ILE A 206 4.82 4.20 10.49
C ILE A 206 4.17 2.93 9.98
N ALA A 207 3.25 2.36 10.76
CA ALA A 207 2.56 1.14 10.39
C ALA A 207 1.06 1.25 10.66
N THR A 208 0.28 0.50 9.90
CA THR A 208 -1.15 0.30 10.16
C THR A 208 -1.42 -1.15 10.52
N GLN A 209 -2.26 -1.34 11.52
CA GLN A 209 -2.68 -2.65 11.96
C GLN A 209 -4.19 -2.69 12.14
N MET A 210 -4.79 -3.85 11.91
CA MET A 210 -6.20 -4.08 12.18
C MET A 210 -6.43 -4.25 13.67
N GLN A 211 -7.46 -3.59 14.21
CA GLN A 211 -7.83 -3.78 15.61
C GLN A 211 -8.58 -5.11 15.75
N LEU A 212 -8.10 -5.97 16.65
CA LEU A 212 -8.76 -7.23 16.95
C LEU A 212 -9.81 -7.05 18.04
N ALA A 213 -10.93 -7.77 17.93
CA ALA A 213 -11.88 -7.96 19.00
C ALA A 213 -11.30 -8.93 20.07
N PRO A 214 -11.86 -8.99 21.29
CA PRO A 214 -11.40 -9.92 22.34
C PRO A 214 -11.40 -11.40 21.90
N CYS A 215 -12.17 -11.76 20.89
CA CYS A 215 -12.19 -13.10 20.31
C CYS A 215 -11.09 -13.37 19.28
N GLY A 216 -10.11 -12.47 19.11
CA GLY A 216 -9.01 -12.58 18.15
C GLY A 216 -9.38 -12.35 16.69
N ARG A 217 -10.61 -11.97 16.39
CA ARG A 217 -11.06 -11.66 15.02
C ARG A 217 -11.01 -10.15 14.72
N PRO A 218 -10.85 -9.72 13.45
CA PRO A 218 -10.92 -8.32 13.08
C PRO A 218 -12.19 -7.64 13.59
N ARG A 219 -12.05 -6.44 14.16
CA ARG A 219 -13.16 -5.70 14.74
C ARG A 219 -13.85 -4.83 13.68
N PHE A 220 -15.09 -5.22 13.31
CA PHE A 220 -15.98 -4.43 12.47
C PHE A 220 -17.14 -3.86 13.30
N PHE A 221 -17.53 -2.60 13.04
CA PHE A 221 -18.49 -1.90 13.90
C PHE A 221 -19.95 -2.32 13.72
N LYS A 222 -20.35 -2.81 12.53
CA LYS A 222 -21.74 -3.23 12.23
C LYS A 222 -21.77 -4.39 11.23
N GLN A 223 -22.83 -5.18 11.24
CA GLN A 223 -23.14 -6.24 10.26
C GLN A 223 -22.01 -7.24 10.03
N ARG A 224 -21.58 -7.86 11.11
CA ARG A 224 -20.48 -8.81 11.19
C ARG A 224 -20.51 -9.91 10.11
N TRP A 225 -21.68 -10.45 9.80
CA TRP A 225 -21.82 -11.54 8.82
C TRP A 225 -21.50 -11.11 7.37
N LEU A 226 -21.83 -9.86 6.99
CA LEU A 226 -21.48 -9.32 5.66
C LEU A 226 -19.97 -9.03 5.56
N ALA A 227 -19.37 -8.55 6.65
CA ALA A 227 -17.92 -8.35 6.72
C ALA A 227 -17.18 -9.70 6.67
N ASP A 228 -17.65 -10.71 7.41
CA ASP A 228 -17.12 -12.07 7.38
C ASP A 228 -17.23 -12.68 5.96
N MET A 229 -18.35 -12.46 5.27
CA MET A 229 -18.54 -12.90 3.89
C MET A 229 -17.61 -12.18 2.91
N ALA A 230 -17.39 -10.86 3.08
CA ALA A 230 -16.45 -10.09 2.27
C ALA A 230 -15.00 -10.54 2.50
N LEU A 231 -14.65 -10.91 3.74
CA LEU A 231 -13.34 -11.46 4.10
C LEU A 231 -13.13 -12.86 3.53
N MET A 232 -14.17 -13.72 3.52
CA MET A 232 -14.10 -15.06 2.89
C MET A 232 -13.89 -14.99 1.37
N LEU A 233 -14.30 -13.90 0.74
CA LEU A 233 -14.07 -13.66 -0.69
C LEU A 233 -12.67 -13.07 -0.97
N SER A 234 -11.92 -12.67 0.08
CA SER A 234 -10.53 -12.29 -0.05
C SER A 234 -9.66 -13.56 -0.10
N ASP A 235 -8.79 -13.67 -1.11
CA ASP A 235 -7.86 -14.79 -1.26
C ASP A 235 -6.68 -14.72 -0.27
N GLU A 236 -6.67 -13.74 0.64
CA GLU A 236 -5.58 -13.49 1.58
C GLU A 236 -6.06 -13.71 3.02
N PRO A 237 -5.43 -14.61 3.79
CA PRO A 237 -5.78 -14.81 5.20
C PRO A 237 -5.42 -13.54 6.00
N PHE A 238 -6.36 -13.04 6.78
CA PHE A 238 -6.05 -12.11 7.88
C PHE A 238 -5.57 -12.94 9.08
N VAL A 239 -4.37 -12.67 9.54
CA VAL A 239 -3.73 -13.38 10.66
C VAL A 239 -3.79 -12.52 11.91
#